data_f01bf734e016ce62e60727b04c48f1e3
#
_entry.id   f01bf734e016ce62e60727b04c48f1e3
#
_cell.length_a   1.000
_cell.length_b   1.000
_cell.length_c   1.000
_cell.angle_alpha   90.00
_cell.angle_beta   90.00
_cell.angle_gamma   90.00
#
_symmetry.space_group_name_H-M   'P 1'
#
loop_
_entity.id
_entity.type
_entity.pdbx_description
1 polymer ?
#
loop_
_entity_poly.entity_id
_entity_poly.type
_entity_poly.pdbx_seq_one_letter_code
_entity_poly.pdbx_strand_id
1 'polypeptide(L)'
;MRIDAERLVHGACTALALLLSMAIIAMIPAIRSAGTLDTDGWFLLASGREVVESGIPRVNPFTAVEGQGIVLQQWLHDAWLYLCWKVAGYTGVAVSAAIPAALALCTYTGAVCRLARVPRYPWVPLLIGALGFSLMASYLSIRPSIWTAALLFVAISICLEWRQSANPRCLLALPIVSLLSVNLQAALWPLPSAAAACFLLPEKGEISTQATAETLRAWWRSRLPLLAAVAGMAAESLVNPYCIDGSLYVLRSLGAASYGGVILELNPVWVMPAAALFWGASILVAFVSCCLARRFPPGGFWPFGRRQQSPGRLPSGAFG
;
A
#
# COMPACT_ATOMS: atom_id res chain seq x y z
N MET A 1 19.58 32.23 -12.11
CA MET A 1 18.73 32.83 -11.06
C MET A 1 17.25 32.46 -11.12
N ARG A 2 16.53 32.46 -12.27
CA ARG A 2 15.11 32.02 -12.35
C ARG A 2 14.90 30.54 -12.01
N ILE A 3 15.80 29.64 -12.43
CA ILE A 3 15.67 28.19 -12.19
C ILE A 3 15.83 27.85 -10.70
N ASP A 4 16.64 28.60 -9.97
CA ASP A 4 16.85 28.37 -8.54
C ASP A 4 15.66 28.83 -7.71
N ALA A 5 15.00 29.93 -8.08
CA ALA A 5 13.80 30.42 -7.42
C ALA A 5 12.61 29.46 -7.61
N GLU A 6 12.41 28.89 -8.82
CA GLU A 6 11.37 27.89 -9.07
C GLU A 6 11.60 26.60 -8.26
N ARG A 7 12.84 26.13 -8.16
CA ARG A 7 13.18 24.95 -7.34
C ARG A 7 12.94 25.21 -5.87
N LEU A 8 13.26 26.40 -5.39
CA LEU A 8 13.06 26.79 -3.99
C LEU A 8 11.56 26.86 -3.65
N VAL A 9 10.76 27.47 -4.52
CA VAL A 9 9.29 27.54 -4.35
C VAL A 9 8.67 26.13 -4.38
N HIS A 10 9.07 25.26 -5.31
CA HIS A 10 8.58 23.87 -5.36
C HIS A 10 8.97 23.08 -4.13
N GLY A 11 10.19 23.24 -3.64
CA GLY A 11 10.65 22.61 -2.40
C GLY A 11 9.84 23.07 -1.19
N ALA A 12 9.60 24.37 -1.07
CA ALA A 12 8.79 24.94 -0.01
C ALA A 12 7.32 24.47 -0.06
N CYS A 13 6.70 24.46 -1.26
CA CYS A 13 5.34 23.94 -1.44
C CYS A 13 5.24 22.45 -1.08
N THR A 14 6.24 21.65 -1.47
CA THR A 14 6.28 20.22 -1.13
C THR A 14 6.43 20.01 0.37
N ALA A 15 7.33 20.75 1.03
CA ALA A 15 7.51 20.69 2.47
C ALA A 15 6.25 21.12 3.23
N LEU A 16 5.61 22.21 2.81
CA LEU A 16 4.36 22.69 3.41
C LEU A 16 3.22 21.67 3.21
N ALA A 17 3.07 21.12 2.01
CA ALA A 17 2.06 20.07 1.73
C ALA A 17 2.32 18.81 2.57
N LEU A 18 3.58 18.42 2.76
CA LEU A 18 3.96 17.32 3.64
C LEU A 18 3.56 17.59 5.09
N LEU A 19 3.91 18.76 5.60
CA LEU A 19 3.59 19.15 6.97
C LEU A 19 2.07 19.22 7.20
N LEU A 20 1.32 19.83 6.28
CA LEU A 20 -0.15 19.88 6.33
C LEU A 20 -0.76 18.48 6.28
N SER A 21 -0.26 17.62 5.40
CA SER A 21 -0.73 16.24 5.28
C SER A 21 -0.44 15.43 6.55
N MET A 22 0.74 15.56 7.11
CA MET A 22 1.10 14.93 8.38
C MET A 22 0.25 15.47 9.53
N ALA A 23 0.02 16.78 9.59
CA ALA A 23 -0.84 17.39 10.61
C ALA A 23 -2.28 16.88 10.51
N ILE A 24 -2.86 16.83 9.31
CA ILE A 24 -4.21 16.28 9.08
C ILE A 24 -4.27 14.82 9.52
N ILE A 25 -3.31 14.00 9.11
CA ILE A 25 -3.26 12.58 9.46
C ILE A 25 -3.08 12.37 10.97
N ALA A 26 -2.25 13.18 11.63
CA ALA A 26 -2.03 13.10 13.08
C ALA A 26 -3.22 13.61 13.88
N MET A 27 -3.94 14.62 13.38
CA MET A 27 -5.14 15.14 14.05
C MET A 27 -6.29 14.13 14.10
N ILE A 28 -6.44 13.29 13.09
CA ILE A 28 -7.56 12.34 13.02
C ILE A 28 -7.53 11.34 14.18
N PRO A 29 -6.43 10.62 14.45
CA PRO A 29 -6.33 9.73 15.61
C PRO A 29 -6.37 10.52 16.93
N ALA A 30 -5.76 11.71 17.00
CA ALA A 30 -5.76 12.54 18.19
C ALA A 30 -7.17 13.02 18.57
N ILE A 31 -7.97 13.46 17.62
CA ILE A 31 -9.37 13.88 17.85
C ILE A 31 -10.22 12.67 18.28
N ARG A 32 -10.01 11.52 17.68
CA ARG A 32 -10.77 10.30 18.01
C ARG A 32 -10.32 9.66 19.31
N SER A 33 -9.04 9.72 19.65
CA SER A 33 -8.51 9.18 20.91
C SER A 33 -8.70 10.11 22.10
N ALA A 34 -9.05 11.38 21.88
CA ALA A 34 -9.18 12.40 22.93
C ALA A 34 -10.35 12.18 23.94
N GLY A 35 -11.02 11.05 23.86
CA GLY A 35 -12.09 10.75 24.82
C GLY A 35 -12.42 9.30 24.98
N THR A 36 -12.46 8.51 23.93
CA THR A 36 -12.82 7.08 23.99
C THR A 36 -12.24 6.32 22.82
N LEU A 37 -11.48 5.26 23.09
CA LEU A 37 -11.27 4.22 22.10
C LEU A 37 -12.62 3.55 21.83
N ASP A 38 -12.87 3.19 20.57
CA ASP A 38 -14.00 2.32 20.24
C ASP A 38 -13.77 0.92 20.82
N THR A 39 -14.81 0.08 20.76
CA THR A 39 -14.75 -1.30 21.31
C THR A 39 -13.60 -2.09 20.71
N ASP A 40 -13.33 -1.92 19.40
CA ASP A 40 -12.23 -2.59 18.71
C ASP A 40 -10.87 -2.12 19.24
N GLY A 41 -10.72 -0.82 19.47
CA GLY A 41 -9.48 -0.25 20.02
C GLY A 41 -9.11 -0.79 21.39
N TRP A 42 -10.09 -0.98 22.27
CA TRP A 42 -9.87 -1.62 23.56
C TRP A 42 -9.50 -3.10 23.42
N PHE A 43 -10.13 -3.80 22.48
CA PHE A 43 -9.77 -5.19 22.19
C PHE A 43 -8.32 -5.28 21.66
N LEU A 44 -7.90 -4.41 20.72
CA LEU A 44 -6.54 -4.39 20.18
C LEU A 44 -5.50 -4.11 21.29
N LEU A 45 -5.79 -3.18 22.21
CA LEU A 45 -4.93 -2.91 23.36
C LEU A 45 -4.84 -4.09 24.32
N ALA A 46 -5.98 -4.74 24.62
CA ALA A 46 -6.00 -5.92 25.48
C ALA A 46 -5.23 -7.08 24.86
N SER A 47 -5.43 -7.31 23.55
CA SER A 47 -4.69 -8.31 22.78
C SER A 47 -3.21 -8.03 22.76
N GLY A 48 -2.82 -6.76 22.55
CA GLY A 48 -1.43 -6.32 22.57
C GLY A 48 -0.77 -6.51 23.93
N ARG A 49 -1.49 -6.22 25.01
CA ARG A 49 -1.02 -6.51 26.37
C ARG A 49 -0.77 -8.00 26.57
N GLU A 50 -1.72 -8.84 26.19
CA GLU A 50 -1.58 -10.29 26.27
C GLU A 50 -0.35 -10.79 25.52
N VAL A 51 -0.15 -10.32 24.28
CA VAL A 51 1.03 -10.69 23.49
C VAL A 51 2.35 -10.28 24.14
N VAL A 52 2.41 -9.06 24.70
CA VAL A 52 3.66 -8.52 25.28
C VAL A 52 3.97 -9.13 26.65
N GLU A 53 2.94 -9.37 27.48
CA GLU A 53 3.12 -9.81 28.86
C GLU A 53 3.08 -11.34 29.03
N SER A 54 2.24 -12.03 28.23
CA SER A 54 2.01 -13.50 28.34
C SER A 54 2.53 -14.27 27.13
N GLY A 55 2.83 -13.61 26.01
CA GLY A 55 3.22 -14.23 24.74
C GLY A 55 2.04 -14.46 23.79
N ILE A 56 2.31 -15.17 22.69
CA ILE A 56 1.31 -15.38 21.62
C ILE A 56 0.24 -16.38 22.09
N PRO A 57 -1.03 -15.97 22.25
CA PRO A 57 -2.08 -16.87 22.73
C PRO A 57 -2.48 -17.91 21.67
N ARG A 58 -2.68 -19.16 22.12
CA ARG A 58 -3.25 -20.25 21.30
C ARG A 58 -4.69 -20.56 21.70
N VAL A 59 -5.01 -20.26 22.94
CA VAL A 59 -6.35 -20.33 23.49
C VAL A 59 -6.85 -18.90 23.71
N ASN A 60 -8.10 -18.65 23.40
CA ASN A 60 -8.69 -17.32 23.47
C ASN A 60 -8.84 -16.87 24.93
N PRO A 61 -8.04 -15.89 25.40
CA PRO A 61 -8.11 -15.41 26.78
C PRO A 61 -9.30 -14.46 27.03
N PHE A 62 -10.04 -14.08 25.98
CA PHE A 62 -11.12 -13.09 26.04
C PHE A 62 -12.52 -13.73 26.04
N THR A 63 -12.62 -15.06 26.15
CA THR A 63 -13.89 -15.79 26.17
C THR A 63 -14.05 -16.59 27.45
N ALA A 64 -15.30 -16.80 27.88
CA ALA A 64 -15.64 -17.71 28.96
C ALA A 64 -15.66 -19.18 28.51
N VAL A 65 -15.53 -19.45 27.20
CA VAL A 65 -15.52 -20.82 26.67
C VAL A 65 -14.11 -21.39 26.82
N GLU A 66 -13.94 -22.36 27.67
CA GLU A 66 -12.65 -23.03 27.92
C GLU A 66 -12.14 -23.74 26.67
N GLY A 67 -10.84 -23.63 26.41
CA GLY A 67 -10.16 -24.35 25.33
C GLY A 67 -10.45 -23.83 23.92
N GLN A 68 -11.21 -22.74 23.76
CA GLN A 68 -11.47 -22.14 22.45
C GLN A 68 -10.17 -21.63 21.83
N GLY A 69 -9.78 -22.17 20.67
CA GLY A 69 -8.61 -21.71 19.95
C GLY A 69 -8.78 -20.29 19.37
N ILE A 70 -7.66 -19.55 19.28
CA ILE A 70 -7.63 -18.22 18.64
C ILE A 70 -6.49 -18.11 17.65
N VAL A 71 -6.74 -17.38 16.56
CA VAL A 71 -5.71 -16.85 15.66
C VAL A 71 -5.77 -15.34 15.75
N LEU A 72 -4.83 -14.75 16.46
CA LEU A 72 -4.71 -13.30 16.59
C LEU A 72 -4.02 -12.75 15.33
N GLN A 73 -4.84 -12.46 14.32
CA GLN A 73 -4.41 -12.15 12.95
C GLN A 73 -3.55 -10.88 12.81
N GLN A 74 -3.54 -10.03 13.82
CA GLN A 74 -2.85 -8.73 13.85
C GLN A 74 -1.92 -8.59 15.06
N TRP A 75 -1.42 -9.68 15.58
CA TRP A 75 -0.66 -9.74 16.83
C TRP A 75 0.48 -8.72 16.93
N LEU A 76 1.19 -8.49 15.82
CA LEU A 76 2.31 -7.54 15.79
C LEU A 76 1.83 -6.09 15.85
N HIS A 77 0.70 -5.78 15.18
CA HIS A 77 0.06 -4.46 15.29
C HIS A 77 -0.45 -4.22 16.72
N ASP A 78 -1.09 -5.21 17.32
CA ASP A 78 -1.65 -5.10 18.67
C ASP A 78 -0.52 -4.87 19.69
N ALA A 79 0.57 -5.64 19.60
CA ALA A 79 1.77 -5.45 20.42
C ALA A 79 2.37 -4.04 20.24
N TRP A 80 2.49 -3.57 18.99
CA TRP A 80 2.94 -2.21 18.66
C TRP A 80 2.04 -1.15 19.31
N LEU A 81 0.72 -1.28 19.16
CA LEU A 81 -0.25 -0.36 19.74
C LEU A 81 -0.14 -0.30 21.26
N TYR A 82 -0.06 -1.47 21.91
CA TYR A 82 0.09 -1.56 23.37
C TYR A 82 1.41 -0.95 23.86
N LEU A 83 2.53 -1.18 23.19
CA LEU A 83 3.80 -0.57 23.56
C LEU A 83 3.76 0.96 23.44
N CYS A 84 3.15 1.47 22.38
CA CYS A 84 2.92 2.92 22.24
C CYS A 84 2.03 3.48 23.36
N TRP A 85 0.95 2.76 23.68
CA TRP A 85 0.07 3.10 24.81
C TRP A 85 0.82 3.09 26.14
N LYS A 86 1.61 2.07 26.39
CA LYS A 86 2.38 1.92 27.64
C LYS A 86 3.36 3.07 27.88
N VAL A 87 3.94 3.61 26.77
CA VAL A 87 4.90 4.72 26.84
C VAL A 87 4.21 6.08 26.99
N ALA A 88 3.12 6.35 26.27
CA ALA A 88 2.56 7.68 26.15
C ALA A 88 1.01 7.76 26.17
N GLY A 89 0.33 6.71 26.62
CA GLY A 89 -1.13 6.70 26.73
C GLY A 89 -1.82 7.00 25.40
N TYR A 90 -2.83 7.85 25.40
CA TYR A 90 -3.56 8.24 24.18
C TYR A 90 -2.69 8.91 23.12
N THR A 91 -1.67 9.65 23.52
CA THR A 91 -0.69 10.21 22.57
C THR A 91 0.07 9.10 21.85
N GLY A 92 0.45 8.04 22.58
CA GLY A 92 1.07 6.85 22.00
C GLY A 92 0.16 6.16 20.96
N VAL A 93 -1.13 6.05 21.26
CA VAL A 93 -2.13 5.53 20.29
C VAL A 93 -2.19 6.39 19.04
N ALA A 94 -2.21 7.71 19.17
CA ALA A 94 -2.19 8.63 18.03
C ALA A 94 -0.93 8.45 17.17
N VAL A 95 0.23 8.32 17.79
CA VAL A 95 1.51 8.11 17.12
C VAL A 95 1.53 6.75 16.41
N SER A 96 1.00 5.69 17.03
CA SER A 96 0.94 4.35 16.45
C SER A 96 0.17 4.30 15.12
N ALA A 97 -0.83 5.15 14.95
CA ALA A 97 -1.59 5.29 13.69
C ALA A 97 -0.94 6.30 12.71
N ALA A 98 -0.33 7.37 13.22
CA ALA A 98 0.26 8.40 12.39
C ALA A 98 1.47 7.91 11.57
N ILE A 99 2.30 7.04 12.16
CA ILE A 99 3.49 6.49 11.50
C ILE A 99 3.14 5.71 10.22
N PRO A 100 2.30 4.67 10.25
CA PRO A 100 1.94 3.95 9.04
C PRO A 100 1.14 4.81 8.04
N ALA A 101 0.34 5.77 8.52
CA ALA A 101 -0.36 6.70 7.64
C ALA A 101 0.61 7.61 6.86
N ALA A 102 1.62 8.15 7.54
CA ALA A 102 2.66 8.94 6.90
C ALA A 102 3.45 8.11 5.88
N LEU A 103 3.80 6.86 6.23
CA LEU A 103 4.47 5.94 5.33
C LEU A 103 3.62 5.64 4.08
N ALA A 104 2.33 5.36 4.27
CA ALA A 104 1.40 5.11 3.17
C ALA A 104 1.27 6.33 2.25
N LEU A 105 1.17 7.54 2.80
CA LEU A 105 1.07 8.76 2.03
C LEU A 105 2.35 9.06 1.24
N CYS A 106 3.52 8.88 1.85
CA CYS A 106 4.81 9.09 1.19
C CYS A 106 5.02 8.09 0.04
N THR A 107 4.73 6.80 0.28
CA THR A 107 4.89 5.75 -0.73
C THR A 107 3.86 5.87 -1.85
N TYR A 108 2.60 6.20 -1.54
CA TYR A 108 1.57 6.56 -2.51
C TYR A 108 2.03 7.72 -3.41
N THR A 109 2.49 8.81 -2.80
CA THR A 109 2.97 10.00 -3.53
C THR A 109 4.12 9.65 -4.45
N GLY A 110 5.10 8.88 -3.96
CA GLY A 110 6.23 8.40 -4.76
C GLY A 110 5.79 7.52 -5.93
N ALA A 111 4.86 6.60 -5.71
CA ALA A 111 4.31 5.73 -6.75
C ALA A 111 3.58 6.53 -7.83
N VAL A 112 2.71 7.47 -7.44
CA VAL A 112 1.96 8.32 -8.38
C VAL A 112 2.89 9.21 -9.20
N CYS A 113 3.90 9.84 -8.57
CA CYS A 113 4.87 10.66 -9.27
C CYS A 113 5.67 9.85 -10.31
N ARG A 114 6.02 8.60 -9.99
CA ARG A 114 6.71 7.71 -10.92
C ARG A 114 5.81 7.28 -12.08
N LEU A 115 4.57 6.88 -11.79
CA LEU A 115 3.58 6.48 -12.81
C LEU A 115 3.24 7.62 -13.76
N ALA A 116 2.98 8.80 -13.23
CA ALA A 116 2.59 9.96 -14.01
C ALA A 116 3.78 10.60 -14.75
N ARG A 117 5.03 10.16 -14.46
CA ARG A 117 6.27 10.78 -14.99
C ARG A 117 6.30 12.30 -14.77
N VAL A 118 5.64 12.77 -13.72
CA VAL A 118 5.53 14.20 -13.38
C VAL A 118 6.25 14.46 -12.05
N PRO A 119 7.59 14.50 -12.03
CA PRO A 119 8.32 14.83 -10.81
C PRO A 119 8.16 16.31 -10.41
N ARG A 120 7.53 17.11 -11.27
CA ARG A 120 7.52 18.57 -11.14
C ARG A 120 6.60 19.10 -10.04
N TYR A 121 5.56 18.34 -9.66
CA TYR A 121 4.56 18.79 -8.67
C TYR A 121 4.18 17.67 -7.68
N PRO A 122 5.13 17.18 -6.86
CA PRO A 122 4.85 16.08 -5.91
C PRO A 122 3.82 16.46 -4.85
N TRP A 123 3.59 17.75 -4.63
CA TRP A 123 2.59 18.26 -3.70
C TRP A 123 1.14 17.95 -4.15
N VAL A 124 0.87 17.82 -5.46
CA VAL A 124 -0.48 17.50 -5.95
C VAL A 124 -0.93 16.12 -5.52
N PRO A 125 -0.22 15.01 -5.84
CA PRO A 125 -0.59 13.69 -5.33
C PRO A 125 -0.53 13.61 -3.81
N LEU A 126 0.35 14.37 -3.15
CA LEU A 126 0.40 14.43 -1.70
C LEU A 126 -0.89 14.97 -1.10
N LEU A 127 -1.40 16.10 -1.61
CA LEU A 127 -2.67 16.68 -1.15
C LEU A 127 -3.87 15.79 -1.48
N ILE A 128 -3.92 15.19 -2.67
CA ILE A 128 -4.98 14.26 -3.05
C ILE A 128 -4.95 13.03 -2.13
N GLY A 129 -3.76 12.50 -1.85
CA GLY A 129 -3.59 11.40 -0.92
C GLY A 129 -4.04 11.78 0.50
N ALA A 130 -3.64 12.94 1.01
CA ALA A 130 -4.05 13.42 2.33
C ALA A 130 -5.58 13.58 2.44
N LEU A 131 -6.23 14.11 1.41
CA LEU A 131 -7.67 14.21 1.35
C LEU A 131 -8.33 12.83 1.34
N GLY A 132 -7.82 11.90 0.53
CA GLY A 132 -8.29 10.52 0.49
C GLY A 132 -8.17 9.83 1.86
N PHE A 133 -7.02 9.96 2.52
CA PHE A 133 -6.81 9.44 3.88
C PHE A 133 -7.76 10.09 4.89
N SER A 134 -8.04 11.39 4.77
CA SER A 134 -8.99 12.09 5.65
C SER A 134 -10.41 11.55 5.49
N LEU A 135 -10.85 11.28 4.27
CA LEU A 135 -12.16 10.69 3.98
C LEU A 135 -12.26 9.25 4.51
N MET A 136 -11.16 8.51 4.54
CA MET A 136 -11.09 7.15 5.08
C MET A 136 -10.72 7.09 6.57
N ALA A 137 -10.72 8.21 7.26
CA ALA A 137 -10.24 8.32 8.65
C ALA A 137 -10.91 7.35 9.62
N SER A 138 -12.18 7.00 9.39
CA SER A 138 -12.90 6.01 10.20
C SER A 138 -12.30 4.60 10.12
N TYR A 139 -11.73 4.24 8.98
CA TYR A 139 -11.08 2.95 8.75
C TYR A 139 -9.59 2.96 9.09
N LEU A 140 -8.97 4.14 9.10
CA LEU A 140 -7.53 4.30 9.24
C LEU A 140 -7.10 4.67 10.66
N SER A 141 -8.02 4.81 11.64
CA SER A 141 -7.70 5.38 12.96
C SER A 141 -6.63 4.58 13.72
N ILE A 142 -7.00 3.45 14.29
CA ILE A 142 -6.10 2.58 15.07
C ILE A 142 -6.10 1.13 14.56
N ARG A 143 -6.70 0.91 13.41
CA ARG A 143 -6.83 -0.43 12.83
C ARG A 143 -5.58 -0.84 12.06
N PRO A 144 -5.25 -2.13 12.01
CA PRO A 144 -4.08 -2.64 11.30
C PRO A 144 -4.13 -2.41 9.77
N SER A 145 -5.32 -2.13 9.20
CA SER A 145 -5.52 -1.84 7.77
C SER A 145 -4.66 -0.69 7.23
N ILE A 146 -4.25 0.23 8.09
CA ILE A 146 -3.36 1.33 7.72
C ILE A 146 -1.96 0.82 7.33
N TRP A 147 -1.46 -0.21 8.00
CA TRP A 147 -0.21 -0.89 7.63
C TRP A 147 -0.34 -1.60 6.29
N THR A 148 -1.49 -2.23 6.02
CA THR A 148 -1.75 -2.86 4.72
C THR A 148 -1.70 -1.83 3.59
N ALA A 149 -2.29 -0.65 3.78
CA ALA A 149 -2.22 0.43 2.81
C ALA A 149 -0.77 0.89 2.57
N ALA A 150 0.02 1.07 3.65
CA ALA A 150 1.42 1.45 3.54
C ALA A 150 2.23 0.39 2.76
N LEU A 151 2.11 -0.87 3.14
CA LEU A 151 2.85 -1.98 2.54
C LEU A 151 2.43 -2.25 1.08
N LEU A 152 1.16 -2.03 0.74
CA LEU A 152 0.66 -2.08 -0.63
C LEU A 152 1.40 -1.06 -1.52
N PHE A 153 1.49 0.19 -1.09
CA PHE A 153 2.19 1.23 -1.86
C PHE A 153 3.71 1.02 -1.87
N VAL A 154 4.28 0.42 -0.83
CA VAL A 154 5.69 -0.01 -0.83
C VAL A 154 5.91 -1.07 -1.90
N ALA A 155 5.08 -2.11 -1.98
CA ALA A 155 5.19 -3.16 -2.99
C ALA A 155 5.07 -2.60 -4.41
N ILE A 156 4.08 -1.72 -4.65
CA ILE A 156 3.92 -1.04 -5.94
C ILE A 156 5.17 -0.21 -6.28
N SER A 157 5.71 0.55 -5.32
CA SER A 157 6.90 1.38 -5.53
C SER A 157 8.13 0.55 -5.87
N ILE A 158 8.32 -0.61 -5.23
CA ILE A 158 9.41 -1.54 -5.52
C ILE A 158 9.27 -2.09 -6.96
N CYS A 159 8.06 -2.50 -7.35
CA CYS A 159 7.82 -3.01 -8.69
C CYS A 159 8.02 -1.94 -9.78
N LEU A 160 7.63 -0.69 -9.51
CA LEU A 160 7.87 0.45 -10.39
C LEU A 160 9.37 0.75 -10.52
N GLU A 161 10.11 0.73 -9.41
CA GLU A 161 11.56 0.88 -9.41
C GLU A 161 12.23 -0.19 -10.26
N TRP A 162 11.85 -1.46 -10.08
CA TRP A 162 12.35 -2.56 -10.87
C TRP A 162 12.10 -2.35 -12.38
N ARG A 163 10.89 -1.94 -12.76
CA ARG A 163 10.56 -1.68 -14.17
C ARG A 163 11.38 -0.53 -14.76
N GLN A 164 11.68 0.49 -13.97
CA GLN A 164 12.44 1.67 -14.43
C GLN A 164 13.95 1.44 -14.47
N SER A 165 14.48 0.75 -13.48
CA SER A 165 15.93 0.54 -13.32
C SER A 165 16.43 -0.77 -13.94
N ALA A 166 15.52 -1.72 -14.23
CA ALA A 166 15.84 -3.10 -14.59
C ALA A 166 16.74 -3.83 -13.56
N ASN A 167 16.85 -3.30 -12.33
CA ASN A 167 17.65 -3.88 -11.25
C ASN A 167 16.82 -4.89 -10.43
N PRO A 168 17.06 -6.21 -10.56
CA PRO A 168 16.29 -7.21 -9.84
C PRO A 168 16.54 -7.22 -8.33
N ARG A 169 17.61 -6.57 -7.84
CA ARG A 169 17.94 -6.55 -6.41
C ARG A 169 16.89 -5.83 -5.57
N CYS A 170 16.19 -4.83 -6.14
CA CYS A 170 15.12 -4.14 -5.42
C CYS A 170 13.94 -5.08 -5.08
N LEU A 171 13.73 -6.14 -5.88
CA LEU A 171 12.68 -7.13 -5.65
C LEU A 171 12.90 -7.98 -4.40
N LEU A 172 14.13 -8.04 -3.86
CA LEU A 172 14.45 -8.74 -2.62
C LEU A 172 13.72 -8.15 -1.40
N ALA A 173 13.22 -6.92 -1.51
CA ALA A 173 12.41 -6.31 -0.46
C ALA A 173 10.94 -6.79 -0.44
N LEU A 174 10.43 -7.39 -1.53
CA LEU A 174 9.04 -7.87 -1.60
C LEU A 174 8.71 -8.99 -0.59
N PRO A 175 9.54 -10.02 -0.39
CA PRO A 175 9.33 -11.01 0.68
C PRO A 175 9.23 -10.36 2.06
N ILE A 176 10.05 -9.34 2.36
CA ILE A 176 9.98 -8.60 3.64
C ILE A 176 8.63 -7.88 3.78
N VAL A 177 8.12 -7.30 2.69
CA VAL A 177 6.77 -6.70 2.70
C VAL A 177 5.72 -7.73 3.06
N SER A 178 5.79 -8.95 2.51
CA SER A 178 4.85 -10.03 2.83
C SER A 178 4.98 -10.50 4.28
N LEU A 179 6.20 -10.68 4.76
CA LEU A 179 6.49 -11.03 6.15
C LEU A 179 5.86 -10.02 7.12
N LEU A 180 6.03 -8.72 6.86
CA LEU A 180 5.39 -7.67 7.66
C LEU A 180 3.87 -7.70 7.53
N SER A 181 3.34 -7.88 6.31
CA SER A 181 1.90 -7.88 6.06
C SER A 181 1.19 -9.00 6.83
N VAL A 182 1.70 -10.24 6.79
CA VAL A 182 1.05 -11.37 7.45
C VAL A 182 1.07 -11.25 8.98
N ASN A 183 2.08 -10.59 9.54
CA ASN A 183 2.21 -10.42 10.98
C ASN A 183 1.49 -9.18 11.51
N LEU A 184 1.37 -8.12 10.69
CA LEU A 184 0.61 -6.91 11.04
C LEU A 184 -0.89 -7.06 10.78
N GLN A 185 -1.28 -7.76 9.69
CA GLN A 185 -2.68 -8.01 9.35
C GLN A 185 -2.82 -9.22 8.41
N ALA A 186 -2.92 -10.42 8.98
CA ALA A 186 -3.02 -11.65 8.20
C ALA A 186 -4.24 -11.72 7.28
N ALA A 187 -5.35 -11.06 7.60
CA ALA A 187 -6.53 -11.02 6.73
C ALA A 187 -6.28 -10.33 5.39
N LEU A 188 -5.34 -9.40 5.29
CA LEU A 188 -5.11 -8.58 4.09
C LEU A 188 -3.71 -8.74 3.49
N TRP A 189 -2.87 -9.65 4.00
CA TRP A 189 -1.53 -9.89 3.46
C TRP A 189 -1.47 -10.21 1.96
N PRO A 190 -2.51 -10.83 1.34
CA PRO A 190 -2.47 -11.11 -0.10
C PRO A 190 -2.51 -9.85 -0.97
N LEU A 191 -2.98 -8.70 -0.47
CA LEU A 191 -3.13 -7.50 -1.30
C LEU A 191 -1.80 -6.96 -1.85
N PRO A 192 -0.73 -6.76 -1.06
CA PRO A 192 0.58 -6.39 -1.60
C PRO A 192 1.13 -7.42 -2.59
N SER A 193 0.91 -8.71 -2.33
CA SER A 193 1.35 -9.81 -3.20
C SER A 193 0.60 -9.82 -4.52
N ALA A 194 -0.71 -9.63 -4.50
CA ALA A 194 -1.53 -9.50 -5.70
C ALA A 194 -1.13 -8.26 -6.53
N ALA A 195 -0.88 -7.13 -5.88
CA ALA A 195 -0.40 -5.93 -6.54
C ALA A 195 0.96 -6.17 -7.24
N ALA A 196 1.90 -6.83 -6.57
CA ALA A 196 3.18 -7.20 -7.18
C ALA A 196 2.99 -8.18 -8.36
N ALA A 197 2.10 -9.17 -8.23
CA ALA A 197 1.80 -10.12 -9.29
C ALA A 197 1.19 -9.46 -10.55
N CYS A 198 0.44 -8.36 -10.41
CA CYS A 198 -0.06 -7.59 -11.55
C CYS A 198 1.06 -7.08 -12.46
N PHE A 199 2.26 -6.87 -11.94
CA PHE A 199 3.43 -6.47 -12.73
C PHE A 199 4.04 -7.60 -13.56
N LEU A 200 3.60 -8.85 -13.39
CA LEU A 200 3.89 -9.95 -14.30
C LEU A 200 3.14 -9.82 -15.63
N LEU A 201 2.05 -9.06 -15.67
CA LEU A 201 1.29 -8.84 -16.89
C LEU A 201 2.06 -7.92 -17.86
N PRO A 202 1.95 -8.16 -19.18
CA PRO A 202 2.57 -7.31 -20.17
C PRO A 202 1.94 -5.93 -20.21
N GLU A 203 2.76 -4.91 -20.42
CA GLU A 203 2.26 -3.57 -20.72
C GLU A 203 1.78 -3.49 -22.18
N LYS A 204 0.92 -2.49 -22.44
CA LYS A 204 0.43 -2.25 -23.80
C LYS A 204 1.61 -1.96 -24.75
N GLY A 205 1.76 -2.80 -25.77
CA GLY A 205 2.82 -2.69 -26.78
C GLY A 205 4.13 -3.39 -26.39
N GLU A 206 4.23 -4.01 -25.21
CA GLU A 206 5.41 -4.80 -24.80
C GLU A 206 5.51 -6.12 -25.55
N ILE A 207 4.36 -6.71 -25.90
CA ILE A 207 4.27 -7.90 -26.75
C ILE A 207 3.52 -7.50 -28.03
N SER A 208 4.17 -7.68 -29.17
CA SER A 208 3.52 -7.50 -30.48
C SER A 208 2.53 -8.64 -30.73
N THR A 209 1.45 -8.35 -31.48
CA THR A 209 0.52 -9.37 -31.97
C THR A 209 1.19 -10.39 -32.88
N GLN A 210 2.38 -10.06 -33.42
CA GLN A 210 3.21 -10.94 -34.25
C GLN A 210 4.44 -11.47 -33.48
N ALA A 211 4.36 -11.55 -32.15
CA ALA A 211 5.46 -12.02 -31.31
C ALA A 211 5.83 -13.47 -31.65
N THR A 212 7.09 -13.71 -31.93
CA THR A 212 7.63 -15.05 -32.11
C THR A 212 7.76 -15.78 -30.78
N ALA A 213 7.88 -17.11 -30.83
CA ALA A 213 8.11 -17.92 -29.63
C ALA A 213 9.40 -17.49 -28.88
N GLU A 214 10.38 -17.02 -29.61
CA GLU A 214 11.64 -16.51 -29.04
C GLU A 214 11.42 -15.21 -28.28
N THR A 215 10.67 -14.25 -28.84
CA THR A 215 10.29 -13.00 -28.19
C THR A 215 9.51 -13.28 -26.88
N LEU A 216 8.58 -14.22 -26.91
CA LEU A 216 7.82 -14.60 -25.71
C LEU A 216 8.73 -15.24 -24.65
N ARG A 217 9.68 -16.10 -25.05
CA ARG A 217 10.65 -16.70 -24.12
C ARG A 217 11.56 -15.64 -23.49
N ALA A 218 12.03 -14.68 -24.26
CA ALA A 218 12.86 -13.58 -23.76
C ALA A 218 12.07 -12.71 -22.78
N TRP A 219 10.82 -12.40 -23.11
CA TRP A 219 9.92 -11.67 -22.24
C TRP A 219 9.68 -12.41 -20.91
N TRP A 220 9.36 -13.70 -20.93
CA TRP A 220 9.20 -14.50 -19.71
C TRP A 220 10.47 -14.56 -18.87
N ARG A 221 11.63 -14.72 -19.49
CA ARG A 221 12.93 -14.71 -18.78
C ARG A 221 13.14 -13.40 -18.03
N SER A 222 12.72 -12.27 -18.60
CA SER A 222 12.82 -10.97 -17.92
C SER A 222 11.90 -10.85 -16.70
N ARG A 223 10.84 -11.66 -16.60
CA ARG A 223 9.88 -11.69 -15.48
C ARG A 223 10.25 -12.69 -14.38
N LEU A 224 11.18 -13.60 -14.62
CA LEU A 224 11.58 -14.62 -13.64
C LEU A 224 12.00 -14.03 -12.27
N PRO A 225 12.76 -12.93 -12.18
CA PRO A 225 13.09 -12.35 -10.88
C PRO A 225 11.87 -11.90 -10.09
N LEU A 226 10.88 -11.28 -10.76
CA LEU A 226 9.64 -10.88 -10.11
C LEU A 226 8.80 -12.10 -9.70
N LEU A 227 8.71 -13.11 -10.56
CA LEU A 227 8.01 -14.35 -10.25
C LEU A 227 8.63 -15.03 -9.01
N ALA A 228 9.96 -15.08 -8.94
CA ALA A 228 10.67 -15.60 -7.77
C ALA A 228 10.38 -14.78 -6.52
N ALA A 229 10.34 -13.44 -6.64
CA ALA A 229 10.01 -12.57 -5.51
C ALA A 229 8.56 -12.76 -5.03
N VAL A 230 7.58 -12.89 -5.94
CA VAL A 230 6.17 -13.18 -5.60
C VAL A 230 6.03 -14.57 -4.97
N ALA A 231 6.75 -15.57 -5.45
CA ALA A 231 6.81 -16.88 -4.81
C ALA A 231 7.43 -16.79 -3.41
N GLY A 232 8.47 -15.97 -3.24
CA GLY A 232 9.05 -15.64 -1.94
C GLY A 232 8.03 -14.98 -1.01
N MET A 233 7.23 -14.03 -1.50
CA MET A 233 6.14 -13.43 -0.72
C MET A 233 5.14 -14.47 -0.21
N ALA A 234 4.79 -15.45 -1.04
CA ALA A 234 3.91 -16.54 -0.64
C ALA A 234 4.55 -17.45 0.43
N ALA A 235 5.84 -17.75 0.28
CA ALA A 235 6.58 -18.55 1.28
C ALA A 235 6.69 -17.78 2.62
N GLU A 236 7.03 -16.51 2.61
CA GLU A 236 7.17 -15.68 3.81
C GLU A 236 5.83 -15.49 4.55
N SER A 237 4.69 -15.64 3.87
CA SER A 237 3.39 -15.61 4.54
C SER A 237 3.23 -16.72 5.59
N LEU A 238 3.99 -17.80 5.50
CA LEU A 238 4.01 -18.89 6.48
C LEU A 238 4.84 -18.55 7.74
N VAL A 239 5.65 -17.50 7.67
CA VAL A 239 6.50 -17.04 8.78
C VAL A 239 5.70 -16.12 9.69
N ASN A 240 4.76 -16.72 10.41
CA ASN A 240 3.95 -16.07 11.42
C ASN A 240 3.73 -17.07 12.59
N PRO A 241 3.36 -16.63 13.79
CA PRO A 241 3.21 -17.51 14.96
C PRO A 241 2.21 -18.65 14.77
N TYR A 242 1.25 -18.48 13.87
CA TYR A 242 0.19 -19.48 13.60
C TYR A 242 0.45 -20.29 12.32
N CYS A 243 1.58 -20.07 11.65
CA CYS A 243 1.97 -20.76 10.41
C CYS A 243 0.86 -20.73 9.35
N ILE A 244 0.40 -21.90 8.91
CA ILE A 244 -0.62 -22.05 7.87
C ILE A 244 -1.96 -21.45 8.29
N ASP A 245 -2.33 -21.49 9.56
CA ASP A 245 -3.59 -20.94 10.08
C ASP A 245 -3.64 -19.43 9.98
N GLY A 246 -2.52 -18.75 10.23
CA GLY A 246 -2.38 -17.32 10.02
C GLY A 246 -2.43 -16.95 8.54
N SER A 247 -1.72 -17.69 7.68
CA SER A 247 -1.67 -17.42 6.23
C SER A 247 -3.02 -17.63 5.55
N LEU A 248 -3.75 -18.66 5.94
CA LEU A 248 -5.09 -18.96 5.39
C LEU A 248 -6.22 -18.26 6.13
N TYR A 249 -5.93 -17.39 7.08
CA TYR A 249 -6.95 -16.67 7.85
C TYR A 249 -7.95 -15.94 6.96
N VAL A 250 -7.48 -15.30 5.89
CA VAL A 250 -8.33 -14.60 4.93
C VAL A 250 -9.38 -15.52 4.31
N LEU A 251 -9.02 -16.74 3.93
CA LEU A 251 -9.95 -17.70 3.32
C LEU A 251 -11.00 -18.19 4.34
N ARG A 252 -10.58 -18.40 5.58
CA ARG A 252 -11.48 -18.80 6.68
C ARG A 252 -12.47 -17.68 7.03
N SER A 253 -12.00 -16.43 7.05
CA SER A 253 -12.83 -15.25 7.31
C SER A 253 -13.88 -15.05 6.23
N LEU A 254 -13.52 -15.21 4.94
CA LEU A 254 -14.44 -15.09 3.83
C LEU A 254 -15.49 -16.23 3.79
N GLY A 255 -15.13 -17.42 4.30
CA GLY A 255 -16.04 -18.58 4.35
C GLY A 255 -17.01 -18.57 5.55
N ALA A 256 -16.81 -17.71 6.52
CA ALA A 256 -17.63 -17.64 7.72
C ALA A 256 -18.94 -16.86 7.45
N ALA A 257 -19.82 -17.44 6.63
CA ALA A 257 -21.13 -16.85 6.28
C ALA A 257 -22.03 -16.55 7.49
N SER A 258 -21.76 -17.13 8.66
CA SER A 258 -22.49 -16.90 9.92
C SER A 258 -22.36 -15.47 10.46
N TYR A 259 -21.38 -14.68 10.02
CA TYR A 259 -21.19 -13.30 10.49
C TYR A 259 -21.83 -12.24 9.58
N GLY A 260 -22.30 -12.61 8.39
CA GLY A 260 -22.82 -11.67 7.38
C GLY A 260 -24.09 -10.90 7.78
N GLY A 261 -24.75 -11.26 8.89
CA GLY A 261 -25.89 -10.50 9.41
C GLY A 261 -25.57 -9.65 10.65
N VAL A 262 -24.39 -9.85 11.25
CA VAL A 262 -24.00 -9.23 12.53
C VAL A 262 -22.93 -8.18 12.34
N ILE A 263 -22.01 -8.41 11.41
CA ILE A 263 -20.89 -7.48 11.12
C ILE A 263 -21.21 -6.70 9.85
N LEU A 264 -21.54 -5.41 10.00
CA LEU A 264 -21.90 -4.53 8.89
C LEU A 264 -20.83 -4.46 7.79
N GLU A 265 -19.57 -4.54 8.18
CA GLU A 265 -18.41 -4.48 7.28
C GLU A 265 -18.27 -5.71 6.36
N LEU A 266 -18.88 -6.83 6.73
CA LEU A 266 -18.95 -8.04 5.90
C LEU A 266 -20.16 -8.06 4.96
N ASN A 267 -21.04 -7.07 5.05
CA ASN A 267 -22.14 -6.95 4.12
C ASN A 267 -21.66 -6.52 2.73
N PRO A 268 -22.29 -7.02 1.66
CA PRO A 268 -22.01 -6.55 0.32
C PRO A 268 -22.16 -5.03 0.18
N VAL A 269 -21.29 -4.40 -0.56
CA VAL A 269 -21.21 -2.94 -0.74
C VAL A 269 -22.54 -2.31 -1.18
N TRP A 270 -23.37 -3.05 -1.92
CA TRP A 270 -24.69 -2.59 -2.38
C TRP A 270 -25.75 -2.51 -1.29
N VAL A 271 -25.51 -3.13 -0.15
CA VAL A 271 -26.40 -3.03 1.04
C VAL A 271 -26.07 -1.78 1.87
N MET A 272 -24.93 -1.13 1.59
CA MET A 272 -24.47 0.08 2.25
C MET A 272 -24.53 1.27 1.27
N PRO A 273 -25.62 2.09 1.28
CA PRO A 273 -25.81 3.14 0.25
C PRO A 273 -24.63 4.12 0.13
N ALA A 274 -24.06 4.54 1.26
CA ALA A 274 -22.94 5.47 1.27
C ALA A 274 -21.66 4.83 0.68
N ALA A 275 -21.39 3.56 1.01
CA ALA A 275 -20.27 2.81 0.47
C ALA A 275 -20.47 2.53 -1.03
N ALA A 276 -21.69 2.17 -1.46
CA ALA A 276 -22.03 1.95 -2.85
C ALA A 276 -21.85 3.22 -3.69
N LEU A 277 -22.28 4.38 -3.17
CA LEU A 277 -22.07 5.68 -3.83
C LEU A 277 -20.58 6.03 -3.94
N PHE A 278 -19.81 5.82 -2.88
CA PHE A 278 -18.36 6.08 -2.87
C PHE A 278 -17.63 5.20 -3.90
N TRP A 279 -17.90 3.90 -3.91
CA TRP A 279 -17.31 2.96 -4.85
C TRP A 279 -17.76 3.24 -6.28
N GLY A 280 -19.05 3.53 -6.48
CA GLY A 280 -19.59 3.90 -7.79
C GLY A 280 -18.95 5.16 -8.34
N ALA A 281 -18.81 6.22 -7.51
CA ALA A 281 -18.11 7.44 -7.88
C ALA A 281 -16.64 7.20 -8.20
N SER A 282 -15.94 6.39 -7.39
CA SER A 282 -14.53 6.05 -7.61
C SER A 282 -14.31 5.29 -8.93
N ILE A 283 -15.17 4.32 -9.22
CA ILE A 283 -15.16 3.57 -10.50
C ILE A 283 -15.45 4.51 -11.67
N LEU A 284 -16.43 5.39 -11.53
CA LEU A 284 -16.77 6.38 -12.57
C LEU A 284 -15.59 7.32 -12.84
N VAL A 285 -14.97 7.87 -11.80
CA VAL A 285 -13.77 8.72 -11.93
C VAL A 285 -12.63 7.97 -12.60
N ALA A 286 -12.36 6.73 -12.19
CA ALA A 286 -11.34 5.90 -12.83
C ALA A 286 -11.66 5.65 -14.31
N PHE A 287 -12.91 5.31 -14.64
CA PHE A 287 -13.35 5.08 -16.00
C PHE A 287 -13.24 6.35 -16.87
N VAL A 288 -13.75 7.49 -16.39
CA VAL A 288 -13.62 8.78 -17.07
C VAL A 288 -12.16 9.15 -17.27
N SER A 289 -11.32 8.98 -16.26
CA SER A 289 -9.88 9.23 -16.35
C SER A 289 -9.21 8.36 -17.41
N CYS A 290 -9.56 7.07 -17.48
CA CYS A 290 -9.08 6.16 -18.52
C CYS A 290 -9.56 6.57 -19.92
N CYS A 291 -10.80 7.00 -20.06
CA CYS A 291 -11.36 7.48 -21.32
C CYS A 291 -10.68 8.76 -21.81
N LEU A 292 -10.45 9.71 -20.88
CA LEU A 292 -9.73 10.96 -21.17
C LEU A 292 -8.26 10.67 -21.54
N ALA A 293 -7.58 9.80 -20.81
CA ALA A 293 -6.20 9.41 -21.11
C ALA A 293 -6.06 8.73 -22.50
N ARG A 294 -7.10 8.04 -22.97
CA ARG A 294 -7.13 7.49 -24.33
C ARG A 294 -7.31 8.57 -25.41
N ARG A 295 -8.10 9.62 -25.13
CA ARG A 295 -8.34 10.74 -26.07
C ARG A 295 -7.17 11.70 -26.13
N PHE A 296 -6.44 11.87 -25.04
CA PHE A 296 -5.29 12.77 -24.92
C PHE A 296 -4.04 11.95 -24.60
N PRO A 297 -3.38 11.32 -25.61
CA PRO A 297 -2.14 10.63 -25.36
C PRO A 297 -1.11 11.63 -24.78
N PRO A 298 -0.25 11.21 -23.85
CA PRO A 298 0.65 12.07 -23.06
C PRO A 298 1.71 12.85 -23.88
N GLY A 299 1.57 12.91 -25.20
CA GLY A 299 2.42 13.71 -26.11
C GLY A 299 1.74 14.93 -26.71
N GLY A 300 0.41 15.15 -26.53
CA GLY A 300 -0.34 16.19 -27.24
C GLY A 300 -0.56 17.50 -26.47
N PHE A 301 -0.32 17.58 -25.18
CA PHE A 301 -0.72 18.75 -24.38
C PHE A 301 0.45 19.58 -23.81
N TRP A 302 1.72 19.23 -24.09
CA TRP A 302 2.84 20.01 -23.58
C TRP A 302 3.75 20.48 -24.71
N PRO A 303 3.71 21.77 -25.08
CA PRO A 303 4.58 22.33 -26.13
C PRO A 303 6.02 22.56 -25.70
N PHE A 304 6.50 22.02 -24.57
CA PHE A 304 7.83 22.24 -24.06
C PHE A 304 8.67 20.97 -24.00
N GLY A 305 9.56 20.83 -25.01
CA GLY A 305 10.85 20.17 -24.86
C GLY A 305 10.92 18.67 -25.15
N ARG A 306 10.62 18.24 -26.38
CA ARG A 306 11.40 17.15 -26.94
C ARG A 306 12.79 17.69 -27.28
N ARG A 307 13.76 17.55 -26.39
CA ARG A 307 15.14 17.42 -26.88
C ARG A 307 15.20 16.10 -27.65
N GLN A 308 15.17 16.20 -28.98
CA GLN A 308 15.66 15.13 -29.84
C GLN A 308 17.08 14.84 -29.39
N GLN A 309 17.31 13.70 -28.75
CA GLN A 309 18.60 13.08 -28.79
C GLN A 309 18.78 12.66 -30.25
N SER A 310 19.49 13.48 -31.00
CA SER A 310 20.03 13.11 -32.31
C SER A 310 20.85 11.84 -32.12
N PRO A 311 20.63 10.78 -32.93
CA PRO A 311 21.54 9.64 -32.94
C PRO A 311 22.93 10.16 -33.30
N GLY A 312 23.86 10.00 -32.36
CA GLY A 312 25.27 10.35 -32.55
C GLY A 312 25.79 9.69 -33.82
N ARG A 313 26.20 10.50 -34.79
CA ARG A 313 27.01 10.06 -35.91
C ARG A 313 28.27 9.43 -35.32
N LEU A 314 28.42 8.16 -35.55
CA LEU A 314 29.74 7.51 -35.43
C LEU A 314 30.75 8.27 -36.30
N PRO A 315 31.92 8.59 -35.80
CA PRO A 315 32.98 9.15 -36.66
C PRO A 315 33.45 8.05 -37.62
N SER A 316 33.12 8.24 -38.87
CA SER A 316 33.76 7.54 -39.97
C SER A 316 35.18 8.11 -40.09
N GLY A 317 36.13 7.30 -39.95
CA GLY A 317 37.36 7.76 -40.49
C GLY A 317 38.62 7.14 -39.95
N ALA A 318 39.32 6.77 -40.91
CA ALA A 318 40.76 6.66 -41.09
C ALA A 318 41.33 5.27 -40.84
N PHE A 319 41.25 4.50 -41.90
CA PHE A 319 42.39 3.66 -42.31
C PHE A 319 43.14 4.44 -43.37
N GLY A 320 44.37 4.73 -43.10
CA GLY A 320 45.43 5.10 -43.94
C GLY A 320 46.73 4.60 -43.33
#